data_e9ff441035ca5c31ad3846b54da1d9d4
#
_entry.id   e9ff441035ca5c31ad3846b54da1d9d4
#
_cell.length_a   1.000
_cell.length_b   1.000
_cell.length_c   1.000
_cell.angle_alpha   90.00
_cell.angle_beta   90.00
_cell.angle_gamma   90.00
#
_symmetry.space_group_name_H-M   'P 1'
#
loop_
_entity.id
_entity.type
_entity.pdbx_description
1 polymer ?
#
loop_
_entity_poly.entity_id
_entity_poly.type
_entity_poly.pdbx_seq_one_letter_code
_entity_poly.pdbx_strand_id
1 'polypeptide(L)'
;MNTNTPTGEVDERSDTTEGVGLGRMLISAFILIALPAVILFGSSGRLDWGMAWVYVGLTTAFSLGSRIIMQRKTPELIAERGKFSQKEGIKPWDKVLMPLGIIVAIVMLIVAGLDKRFEWSPNLPLLLHITAFVITALGYSLGTWATSVNRFFSAVVRIQRDRGHTVVSSGPYHLIRHPGYAGAVVTSLATPLLLGSLWALIPAALAVCQLIIRTALEDRTLQEELEGYHDYATGVRYRLLPGVW
;
A
#
# COMPACT_ATOMS: atom_id res chain seq x y z
N MET A 1 21.11 59.88 23.10
CA MET A 1 21.17 58.59 23.78
C MET A 1 19.77 57.97 23.78
N ASN A 2 19.50 57.07 22.89
CA ASN A 2 18.24 56.32 22.85
C ASN A 2 18.58 54.86 22.55
N THR A 3 18.57 54.05 23.60
CA THR A 3 18.84 52.64 23.55
C THR A 3 17.50 51.90 23.39
N ASN A 4 17.14 51.48 22.19
CA ASN A 4 16.07 50.55 21.96
C ASN A 4 16.66 49.13 21.90
N THR A 5 16.41 48.34 22.94
CA THR A 5 16.64 46.90 23.00
C THR A 5 15.45 46.20 22.32
N PRO A 6 15.63 45.33 21.34
CA PRO A 6 14.54 44.50 20.85
C PRO A 6 14.36 43.31 21.80
N THR A 7 13.20 43.26 22.43
CA THR A 7 12.69 42.08 23.16
C THR A 7 12.51 40.95 22.19
N GLY A 8 13.18 39.80 22.45
CA GLY A 8 13.02 38.58 21.69
C GLY A 8 11.61 38.01 21.84
N GLU A 9 10.83 38.01 20.77
CA GLU A 9 9.70 37.16 20.61
C GLU A 9 10.23 35.74 20.40
N VAL A 10 10.10 34.91 21.43
CA VAL A 10 10.35 33.48 21.35
C VAL A 10 9.27 32.89 20.41
N ASP A 11 9.70 32.30 19.32
CA ASP A 11 8.83 31.69 18.31
C ASP A 11 8.17 30.41 18.87
N GLU A 12 7.02 30.58 19.53
CA GLU A 12 6.17 29.48 20.02
C GLU A 12 5.48 28.69 18.89
N ARG A 13 5.69 29.04 17.61
CA ARG A 13 5.04 28.39 16.47
C ARG A 13 5.71 27.11 15.99
N SER A 14 6.94 26.82 16.37
CA SER A 14 7.66 25.63 15.91
C SER A 14 7.22 24.35 16.61
N ASP A 15 6.87 24.41 17.89
CA ASP A 15 6.53 23.24 18.70
C ASP A 15 5.14 22.63 18.38
N THR A 16 4.18 23.46 17.95
CA THR A 16 2.80 22.99 17.68
C THR A 16 2.68 22.24 16.36
N THR A 17 3.52 22.55 15.37
CA THR A 17 3.51 21.90 14.05
C THR A 17 4.16 20.51 14.07
N GLU A 18 5.18 20.29 14.88
CA GLU A 18 5.81 18.98 15.07
C GLU A 18 4.89 18.01 15.83
N GLY A 19 4.21 18.47 16.88
CA GLY A 19 3.29 17.64 17.66
C GLY A 19 2.07 17.16 16.88
N VAL A 20 1.50 18.00 16.02
CA VAL A 20 0.37 17.63 15.14
C VAL A 20 0.81 16.64 14.07
N GLY A 21 2.05 16.73 13.57
CA GLY A 21 2.62 15.78 12.61
C GLY A 21 2.80 14.39 13.22
N LEU A 22 3.36 14.31 14.42
CA LEU A 22 3.59 13.05 15.15
C LEU A 22 2.27 12.37 15.54
N GLY A 23 1.29 13.12 16.07
CA GLY A 23 -0.02 12.58 16.43
C GLY A 23 -0.75 11.95 15.23
N ARG A 24 -0.80 12.63 14.10
CA ARG A 24 -1.38 12.08 12.85
C ARG A 24 -0.65 10.84 12.36
N MET A 25 0.67 10.82 12.53
CA MET A 25 1.50 9.67 12.15
C MET A 25 1.21 8.46 13.03
N LEU A 26 1.07 8.64 14.34
CA LEU A 26 0.72 7.57 15.29
C LEU A 26 -0.71 7.06 15.07
N ILE A 27 -1.69 7.95 14.86
CA ILE A 27 -3.07 7.58 14.55
C ILE A 27 -3.13 6.77 13.26
N SER A 28 -2.46 7.20 12.19
CA SER A 28 -2.45 6.46 10.93
C SER A 28 -1.76 5.10 11.04
N ALA A 29 -0.71 4.98 11.85
CA ALA A 29 -0.06 3.71 12.14
C ALA A 29 -0.98 2.79 12.96
N PHE A 30 -1.65 3.33 13.98
CA PHE A 30 -2.61 2.58 14.80
C PHE A 30 -3.78 2.07 13.95
N ILE A 31 -4.39 2.92 13.12
CA ILE A 31 -5.48 2.51 12.24
C ILE A 31 -5.02 1.40 11.29
N LEU A 32 -3.83 1.52 10.70
CA LEU A 32 -3.30 0.54 9.76
C LEU A 32 -3.08 -0.84 10.40
N ILE A 33 -2.74 -0.89 11.67
CA ILE A 33 -2.49 -2.11 12.45
C ILE A 33 -3.78 -2.66 13.04
N ALA A 34 -4.59 -1.81 13.67
CA ALA A 34 -5.80 -2.22 14.37
C ALA A 34 -6.95 -2.60 13.42
N LEU A 35 -7.08 -1.92 12.28
CA LEU A 35 -8.21 -2.11 11.38
C LEU A 35 -8.33 -3.55 10.86
N PRO A 36 -7.28 -4.23 10.36
CA PRO A 36 -7.39 -5.63 9.97
C PRO A 36 -7.79 -6.56 11.11
N ALA A 37 -7.27 -6.32 12.32
CA ALA A 37 -7.62 -7.11 13.50
C ALA A 37 -9.09 -6.93 13.87
N VAL A 38 -9.58 -5.68 13.96
CA VAL A 38 -10.97 -5.37 14.25
C VAL A 38 -11.92 -6.00 13.23
N ILE A 39 -11.58 -5.93 11.95
CA ILE A 39 -12.40 -6.51 10.87
C ILE A 39 -12.44 -8.03 11.02
N LEU A 40 -11.29 -8.70 11.11
CA LEU A 40 -11.22 -10.16 11.15
C LEU A 40 -11.87 -10.74 12.40
N PHE A 41 -11.52 -10.23 13.58
CA PHE A 41 -12.07 -10.75 14.84
C PHE A 41 -13.50 -10.30 15.07
N GLY A 42 -13.88 -9.10 14.62
CA GLY A 42 -15.27 -8.62 14.69
C GLY A 42 -16.21 -9.42 13.79
N SER A 43 -15.80 -9.73 12.54
CA SER A 43 -16.63 -10.53 11.63
C SER A 43 -16.66 -12.02 11.99
N SER A 44 -15.54 -12.58 12.47
CA SER A 44 -15.51 -14.00 12.90
C SER A 44 -16.17 -14.22 14.26
N GLY A 45 -16.20 -13.19 15.12
CA GLY A 45 -16.67 -13.32 16.51
C GLY A 45 -15.75 -14.21 17.38
N ARG A 46 -14.51 -14.49 16.95
CA ARG A 46 -13.58 -15.43 17.57
C ARG A 46 -12.19 -14.84 17.69
N LEU A 47 -11.61 -14.86 18.88
CA LEU A 47 -10.24 -14.43 19.15
C LEU A 47 -9.23 -15.59 19.10
N ASP A 48 -9.71 -16.84 19.08
CA ASP A 48 -8.91 -18.08 19.02
C ASP A 48 -8.49 -18.46 17.59
N TRP A 49 -8.69 -17.58 16.61
CA TRP A 49 -8.32 -17.80 15.22
C TRP A 49 -6.83 -17.50 14.95
N GLY A 50 -5.98 -18.54 15.08
CA GLY A 50 -4.53 -18.40 14.98
C GLY A 50 -4.05 -17.80 13.65
N MET A 51 -4.66 -18.16 12.50
CA MET A 51 -4.25 -17.63 11.20
C MET A 51 -4.56 -16.13 11.04
N ALA A 52 -5.61 -15.62 11.70
CA ALA A 52 -5.85 -14.17 11.76
C ALA A 52 -4.74 -13.45 12.54
N TRP A 53 -4.28 -14.02 13.66
CA TRP A 53 -3.14 -13.45 14.38
C TRP A 53 -1.85 -13.46 13.56
N VAL A 54 -1.59 -14.55 12.82
CA VAL A 54 -0.44 -14.63 11.89
C VAL A 54 -0.53 -13.54 10.83
N TYR A 55 -1.70 -13.35 10.22
CA TYR A 55 -1.92 -12.29 9.22
C TYR A 55 -1.74 -10.88 9.81
N VAL A 56 -2.34 -10.61 10.97
CA VAL A 56 -2.20 -9.31 11.66
C VAL A 56 -0.74 -9.05 12.04
N GLY A 57 -0.03 -10.05 12.56
CA GLY A 57 1.40 -9.96 12.86
C GLY A 57 2.25 -9.66 11.62
N LEU A 58 1.99 -10.38 10.52
CA LEU A 58 2.67 -10.20 9.24
C LEU A 58 2.46 -8.78 8.68
N THR A 59 1.20 -8.35 8.58
CA THR A 59 0.86 -7.01 8.05
C THR A 59 1.41 -5.89 8.92
N THR A 60 1.39 -6.07 10.24
CA THR A 60 2.00 -5.14 11.21
C THR A 60 3.50 -5.04 11.00
N ALA A 61 4.21 -6.18 10.93
CA ALA A 61 5.66 -6.21 10.74
C ALA A 61 6.08 -5.52 9.43
N PHE A 62 5.39 -5.81 8.32
CA PHE A 62 5.65 -5.15 7.03
C PHE A 62 5.28 -3.67 7.02
N SER A 63 4.18 -3.27 7.65
CA SER A 63 3.77 -1.87 7.76
C SER A 63 4.79 -1.04 8.53
N LEU A 64 5.25 -1.54 9.69
CA LEU A 64 6.27 -0.87 10.50
C LEU A 64 7.64 -0.89 9.80
N GLY A 65 8.05 -2.05 9.27
CA GLY A 65 9.32 -2.21 8.57
C GLY A 65 9.43 -1.32 7.34
N SER A 66 8.38 -1.29 6.49
CA SER A 66 8.36 -0.44 5.31
C SER A 66 8.39 1.05 5.68
N ARG A 67 7.72 1.44 6.78
CA ARG A 67 7.75 2.81 7.29
C ARG A 67 9.15 3.23 7.75
N ILE A 68 9.85 2.36 8.49
CA ILE A 68 11.23 2.59 8.91
C ILE A 68 12.16 2.72 7.70
N ILE A 69 12.01 1.84 6.70
CA ILE A 69 12.79 1.89 5.46
C ILE A 69 12.52 3.19 4.70
N MET A 70 11.25 3.61 4.56
CA MET A 70 10.89 4.86 3.91
C MET A 70 11.44 6.08 4.66
N GLN A 71 11.41 6.10 5.99
CA GLN A 71 12.01 7.19 6.78
C GLN A 71 13.50 7.37 6.50
N ARG A 72 14.22 6.27 6.24
CA ARG A 72 15.66 6.30 5.97
C ARG A 72 16.00 6.59 4.51
N LYS A 73 15.22 6.08 3.55
CA LYS A 73 15.55 6.12 2.12
C LYS A 73 14.77 7.16 1.31
N THR A 74 13.52 7.43 1.70
CA THR A 74 12.59 8.31 0.96
C THR A 74 11.72 9.12 1.93
N PRO A 75 12.31 9.96 2.82
CA PRO A 75 11.55 10.69 3.84
C PRO A 75 10.49 11.63 3.23
N GLU A 76 10.77 12.21 2.06
CA GLU A 76 9.81 13.03 1.32
C GLU A 76 8.53 12.28 0.94
N LEU A 77 8.59 10.97 0.78
CA LEU A 77 7.43 10.13 0.46
C LEU A 77 6.44 10.05 1.61
N ILE A 78 6.93 10.09 2.86
CA ILE A 78 6.07 10.11 4.05
C ILE A 78 5.32 11.42 4.14
N ALA A 79 6.02 12.55 3.94
CA ALA A 79 5.41 13.88 3.90
C ALA A 79 4.36 13.99 2.79
N GLU A 80 4.66 13.45 1.61
CA GLU A 80 3.76 13.38 0.46
C GLU A 80 2.50 12.55 0.76
N ARG A 81 2.63 11.39 1.41
CA ARG A 81 1.48 10.56 1.81
C ARG A 81 0.61 11.22 2.87
N GLY A 82 1.17 12.05 3.74
CA GLY A 82 0.41 12.83 4.73
C GLY A 82 -0.50 13.90 4.13
N LYS A 83 -0.21 14.37 2.92
CA LYS A 83 -1.00 15.40 2.21
C LYS A 83 -2.07 14.81 1.29
N PHE A 84 -2.52 13.59 1.53
CA PHE A 84 -3.41 12.82 0.64
C PHE A 84 -4.68 13.58 0.20
N SER A 85 -5.32 14.32 1.11
CA SER A 85 -6.59 15.05 0.85
C SER A 85 -6.41 16.37 0.07
N GLN A 86 -5.18 16.86 -0.09
CA GLN A 86 -4.88 18.16 -0.70
C GLN A 86 -4.20 18.03 -2.08
N LYS A 87 -4.19 16.83 -2.68
CA LYS A 87 -3.46 16.60 -3.93
C LYS A 87 -4.23 17.08 -5.14
N GLU A 88 -3.66 18.07 -5.80
CA GLU A 88 -4.08 18.48 -7.14
C GLU A 88 -3.57 17.50 -8.21
N GLY A 89 -4.27 17.42 -9.34
CA GLY A 89 -3.86 16.61 -10.49
C GLY A 89 -4.08 15.12 -10.38
N ILE A 90 -4.87 14.64 -9.36
CA ILE A 90 -5.27 13.22 -9.29
C ILE A 90 -6.13 12.88 -10.51
N LYS A 91 -5.80 11.79 -11.20
CA LYS A 91 -6.57 11.33 -12.36
C LYS A 91 -8.03 11.04 -11.98
N PRO A 92 -9.01 11.50 -12.77
CA PRO A 92 -10.43 11.33 -12.44
C PRO A 92 -10.83 9.88 -12.17
N TRP A 93 -10.33 8.95 -12.97
CA TRP A 93 -10.57 7.52 -12.81
C TRP A 93 -9.97 6.94 -11.53
N ASP A 94 -8.84 7.48 -11.05
CA ASP A 94 -8.19 7.00 -9.82
C ASP A 94 -8.92 7.47 -8.55
N LYS A 95 -9.67 8.57 -8.63
CA LYS A 95 -10.58 9.00 -7.56
C LYS A 95 -11.66 7.96 -7.26
N VAL A 96 -11.95 7.07 -8.22
CA VAL A 96 -12.92 5.97 -8.08
C VAL A 96 -12.18 4.65 -7.77
N LEU A 97 -11.14 4.32 -8.55
CA LEU A 97 -10.47 3.02 -8.42
C LEU A 97 -9.73 2.85 -7.09
N MET A 98 -9.12 3.91 -6.57
CA MET A 98 -8.38 3.83 -5.31
C MET A 98 -9.31 3.52 -4.11
N PRO A 99 -10.41 4.26 -3.85
CA PRO A 99 -11.32 3.88 -2.76
C PRO A 99 -12.04 2.55 -3.02
N LEU A 100 -12.36 2.20 -4.27
CA LEU A 100 -12.91 0.90 -4.62
C LEU A 100 -11.97 -0.23 -4.19
N GLY A 101 -10.65 -0.10 -4.45
CA GLY A 101 -9.66 -1.08 -4.01
C GLY A 101 -9.61 -1.25 -2.49
N ILE A 102 -9.74 -0.16 -1.74
CA ILE A 102 -9.83 -0.20 -0.26
C ILE A 102 -11.09 -0.95 0.18
N ILE A 103 -12.25 -0.62 -0.41
CA ILE A 103 -13.53 -1.27 -0.09
C ILE A 103 -13.44 -2.78 -0.35
N VAL A 104 -12.93 -3.17 -1.51
CA VAL A 104 -12.79 -4.59 -1.89
C VAL A 104 -11.85 -5.33 -0.93
N ALA A 105 -10.75 -4.70 -0.51
CA ALA A 105 -9.84 -5.28 0.49
C ALA A 105 -10.52 -5.46 1.85
N ILE A 106 -11.33 -4.49 2.31
CA ILE A 106 -12.13 -4.60 3.53
C ILE A 106 -13.15 -5.74 3.40
N VAL A 107 -13.89 -5.80 2.29
CA VAL A 107 -14.86 -6.87 2.01
C VAL A 107 -14.19 -8.24 2.02
N MET A 108 -13.00 -8.37 1.46
CA MET A 108 -12.22 -9.61 1.48
C MET A 108 -11.95 -10.09 2.92
N LEU A 109 -11.54 -9.19 3.82
CA LEU A 109 -11.30 -9.55 5.22
C LEU A 109 -12.60 -9.87 5.97
N ILE A 110 -13.70 -9.14 5.70
CA ILE A 110 -15.02 -9.43 6.27
C ILE A 110 -15.49 -10.82 5.84
N VAL A 111 -15.41 -11.13 4.54
CA VAL A 111 -15.80 -12.44 4.00
C VAL A 111 -14.97 -13.55 4.62
N ALA A 112 -13.64 -13.36 4.76
CA ALA A 112 -12.79 -14.32 5.43
C ALA A 112 -13.20 -14.57 6.90
N GLY A 113 -13.55 -13.51 7.62
CA GLY A 113 -14.03 -13.63 9.01
C GLY A 113 -15.40 -14.31 9.11
N LEU A 114 -16.35 -13.96 8.23
CA LEU A 114 -17.67 -14.63 8.16
C LEU A 114 -17.53 -16.11 7.76
N ASP A 115 -16.65 -16.41 6.80
CA ASP A 115 -16.33 -17.78 6.42
C ASP A 115 -15.81 -18.58 7.64
N LYS A 116 -14.91 -17.99 8.42
CA LYS A 116 -14.43 -18.62 9.66
C LYS A 116 -15.52 -18.80 10.70
N ARG A 117 -16.45 -17.84 10.80
CA ARG A 117 -17.58 -17.88 11.75
C ARG A 117 -18.58 -18.99 11.40
N PHE A 118 -18.92 -19.11 10.13
CA PHE A 118 -19.96 -19.99 9.63
C PHE A 118 -19.43 -21.30 9.02
N GLU A 119 -18.11 -21.46 9.00
CA GLU A 119 -17.40 -22.66 8.52
C GLU A 119 -17.79 -23.06 7.07
N TRP A 120 -17.92 -22.05 6.18
CA TRP A 120 -18.30 -22.28 4.80
C TRP A 120 -17.20 -23.00 3.99
N SER A 121 -15.93 -22.72 4.29
CA SER A 121 -14.79 -23.40 3.67
C SER A 121 -14.37 -24.63 4.47
N PRO A 122 -13.89 -25.70 3.81
CA PRO A 122 -13.30 -26.84 4.49
C PRO A 122 -12.00 -26.44 5.19
N ASN A 123 -11.57 -27.24 6.17
CA ASN A 123 -10.25 -27.05 6.78
C ASN A 123 -9.15 -27.25 5.75
N LEU A 124 -8.41 -26.18 5.45
CA LEU A 124 -7.29 -26.24 4.53
C LEU A 124 -6.06 -26.87 5.21
N PRO A 125 -5.23 -27.62 4.48
CA PRO A 125 -4.03 -28.24 5.04
C PRO A 125 -3.02 -27.17 5.47
N LEU A 126 -2.28 -27.43 6.56
CA LEU A 126 -1.27 -26.51 7.11
C LEU A 126 -0.23 -26.09 6.06
N LEU A 127 0.15 -27.01 5.17
CA LEU A 127 1.10 -26.71 4.08
C LEU A 127 0.59 -25.57 3.19
N LEU A 128 -0.72 -25.49 2.92
CA LEU A 128 -1.31 -24.42 2.11
C LEU A 128 -1.25 -23.08 2.86
N HIS A 129 -1.51 -23.06 4.17
CA HIS A 129 -1.35 -21.86 4.99
C HIS A 129 0.10 -21.36 5.01
N ILE A 130 1.07 -22.27 5.17
CA ILE A 130 2.51 -21.94 5.16
C ILE A 130 2.91 -21.38 3.79
N THR A 131 2.51 -22.03 2.72
CA THR A 131 2.78 -21.58 1.34
C THR A 131 2.17 -20.18 1.11
N ALA A 132 0.92 -19.98 1.49
CA ALA A 132 0.24 -18.70 1.38
C ALA A 132 0.92 -17.60 2.24
N PHE A 133 1.40 -17.94 3.45
CA PHE A 133 2.18 -17.03 4.28
C PHE A 133 3.46 -16.57 3.56
N VAL A 134 4.23 -17.50 3.02
CA VAL A 134 5.48 -17.19 2.28
C VAL A 134 5.19 -16.32 1.07
N ILE A 135 4.17 -16.67 0.28
CA ILE A 135 3.78 -15.90 -0.91
C ILE A 135 3.33 -14.49 -0.52
N THR A 136 2.53 -14.35 0.55
CA THR A 136 2.10 -13.04 1.07
C THR A 136 3.30 -12.20 1.53
N ALA A 137 4.25 -12.80 2.25
CA ALA A 137 5.47 -12.13 2.69
C ALA A 137 6.34 -11.66 1.51
N LEU A 138 6.46 -12.49 0.46
CA LEU A 138 7.17 -12.11 -0.78
C LEU A 138 6.47 -10.96 -1.50
N GLY A 139 5.15 -10.96 -1.58
CA GLY A 139 4.38 -9.86 -2.16
C GLY A 139 4.57 -8.55 -1.41
N TYR A 140 4.51 -8.55 -0.08
CA TYR A 140 4.81 -7.37 0.73
C TYR A 140 6.28 -6.94 0.61
N SER A 141 7.22 -7.88 0.51
CA SER A 141 8.64 -7.59 0.30
C SER A 141 8.87 -6.86 -1.02
N LEU A 142 8.24 -7.33 -2.11
CA LEU A 142 8.31 -6.69 -3.42
C LEU A 142 7.72 -5.27 -3.38
N GLY A 143 6.55 -5.07 -2.76
CA GLY A 143 5.95 -3.76 -2.57
C GLY A 143 6.83 -2.82 -1.74
N THR A 144 7.44 -3.31 -0.67
CA THR A 144 8.38 -2.55 0.16
C THR A 144 9.64 -2.18 -0.61
N TRP A 145 10.19 -3.10 -1.40
CA TRP A 145 11.33 -2.82 -2.26
C TRP A 145 10.99 -1.75 -3.31
N ALA A 146 9.86 -1.88 -3.98
CA ALA A 146 9.38 -0.89 -4.95
C ALA A 146 9.27 0.51 -4.34
N THR A 147 8.65 0.63 -3.15
CA THR A 147 8.51 1.92 -2.45
C THR A 147 9.82 2.49 -1.94
N SER A 148 10.80 1.63 -1.62
CA SER A 148 12.10 2.07 -1.08
C SER A 148 13.02 2.68 -2.12
N VAL A 149 12.80 2.42 -3.40
CA VAL A 149 13.62 2.95 -4.51
C VAL A 149 12.89 4.05 -5.32
N ASN A 150 11.56 4.12 -5.24
CA ASN A 150 10.77 5.09 -5.99
C ASN A 150 10.24 6.21 -5.09
N ARG A 151 10.92 7.35 -5.11
CA ARG A 151 10.52 8.54 -4.35
C ARG A 151 9.20 9.17 -4.80
N PHE A 152 8.68 8.76 -5.97
CA PHE A 152 7.39 9.20 -6.52
C PHE A 152 6.26 8.21 -6.27
N PHE A 153 6.49 7.13 -5.53
CA PHE A 153 5.49 6.10 -5.22
C PHE A 153 4.34 6.68 -4.39
N SER A 154 3.30 7.13 -5.05
CA SER A 154 2.11 7.74 -4.42
C SER A 154 0.99 6.71 -4.22
N ALA A 155 0.09 6.97 -3.27
CA ALA A 155 -1.15 6.20 -3.11
C ALA A 155 -2.17 6.50 -4.24
N VAL A 156 -2.03 7.66 -4.90
CA VAL A 156 -2.90 8.12 -5.99
C VAL A 156 -2.10 8.38 -7.25
N VAL A 157 -2.73 8.19 -8.40
CA VAL A 157 -2.08 8.39 -9.70
C VAL A 157 -2.17 9.85 -10.12
N ARG A 158 -0.99 10.48 -10.18
CA ARG A 158 -0.79 11.84 -10.69
C ARG A 158 0.64 12.02 -11.20
N ILE A 159 0.87 12.90 -12.14
CA ILE A 159 2.22 13.34 -12.48
C ILE A 159 2.65 14.40 -11.46
N GLN A 160 3.70 14.14 -10.70
CA GLN A 160 4.18 14.97 -9.60
C GLN A 160 5.15 16.04 -10.09
N ARG A 161 4.69 16.93 -11.00
CA ARG A 161 5.52 18.00 -11.61
C ARG A 161 6.10 18.95 -10.56
N ASP A 162 5.35 19.18 -9.49
CA ASP A 162 5.75 19.94 -8.29
C ASP A 162 6.98 19.37 -7.58
N ARG A 163 7.29 18.07 -7.80
CA ARG A 163 8.43 17.35 -7.22
C ARG A 163 9.47 16.93 -8.26
N GLY A 164 9.39 17.45 -9.49
CA GLY A 164 10.26 17.05 -10.59
C GLY A 164 10.18 15.56 -10.89
N HIS A 165 8.96 15.06 -11.17
CA HIS A 165 8.72 13.65 -11.45
C HIS A 165 9.55 13.15 -12.64
N THR A 166 10.37 12.16 -12.40
CA THR A 166 11.22 11.51 -13.40
C THR A 166 11.02 10.00 -13.37
N VAL A 167 11.41 9.34 -14.46
CA VAL A 167 11.32 7.88 -14.56
C VAL A 167 12.28 7.22 -13.57
N VAL A 168 11.77 6.22 -12.82
CA VAL A 168 12.55 5.36 -11.94
C VAL A 168 12.68 4.00 -12.61
N SER A 169 13.91 3.60 -12.93
CA SER A 169 14.25 2.33 -13.59
C SER A 169 15.12 1.41 -12.74
N SER A 170 15.44 1.81 -11.51
CA SER A 170 16.30 1.05 -10.59
C SER A 170 15.55 0.01 -9.77
N GLY A 171 16.28 -0.90 -9.14
CA GLY A 171 15.72 -1.95 -8.29
C GLY A 171 14.74 -2.84 -9.06
N PRO A 172 13.53 -3.12 -8.55
CA PRO A 172 12.57 -4.00 -9.21
C PRO A 172 12.00 -3.41 -10.51
N TYR A 173 12.15 -2.07 -10.73
CA TYR A 173 11.66 -1.38 -11.92
C TYR A 173 12.47 -1.70 -13.18
N HIS A 174 13.66 -2.30 -13.08
CA HIS A 174 14.37 -2.80 -14.25
C HIS A 174 13.84 -4.13 -14.78
N LEU A 175 13.01 -4.84 -14.00
CA LEU A 175 12.41 -6.12 -14.39
C LEU A 175 10.96 -5.95 -14.88
N ILE A 176 10.17 -5.17 -14.16
CA ILE A 176 8.75 -4.90 -14.43
C ILE A 176 8.43 -3.43 -14.11
N ARG A 177 7.48 -2.86 -14.86
CA ARG A 177 7.15 -1.43 -14.71
C ARG A 177 6.38 -1.09 -13.43
N HIS A 178 5.58 -2.03 -12.90
CA HIS A 178 4.71 -1.80 -11.75
C HIS A 178 4.91 -2.84 -10.64
N PRO A 179 6.11 -2.94 -10.04
CA PRO A 179 6.42 -3.97 -9.04
C PRO A 179 5.57 -3.86 -7.77
N GLY A 180 5.14 -2.65 -7.40
CA GLY A 180 4.23 -2.45 -6.28
C GLY A 180 2.87 -3.11 -6.50
N TYR A 181 2.31 -2.99 -7.71
CA TYR A 181 1.05 -3.66 -8.07
C TYR A 181 1.22 -5.17 -8.23
N ALA A 182 2.35 -5.63 -8.75
CA ALA A 182 2.65 -7.07 -8.81
C ALA A 182 2.65 -7.69 -7.40
N GLY A 183 3.31 -7.04 -6.45
CA GLY A 183 3.27 -7.45 -5.04
C GLY A 183 1.86 -7.45 -4.45
N ALA A 184 1.06 -6.42 -4.76
CA ALA A 184 -0.33 -6.31 -4.30
C ALA A 184 -1.23 -7.42 -4.89
N VAL A 185 -1.08 -7.77 -6.17
CA VAL A 185 -1.81 -8.87 -6.83
C VAL A 185 -1.50 -10.19 -6.14
N VAL A 186 -0.21 -10.50 -5.95
CA VAL A 186 0.24 -11.73 -5.30
C VAL A 186 -0.31 -11.82 -3.86
N THR A 187 -0.22 -10.72 -3.10
CA THR A 187 -0.73 -10.64 -1.73
C THR A 187 -2.25 -10.83 -1.69
N SER A 188 -3.00 -10.20 -2.61
CA SER A 188 -4.46 -10.30 -2.66
C SER A 188 -4.94 -11.74 -2.87
N LEU A 189 -4.25 -12.52 -3.72
CA LEU A 189 -4.61 -13.93 -3.96
C LEU A 189 -4.17 -14.87 -2.83
N ALA A 190 -3.04 -14.58 -2.18
CA ALA A 190 -2.51 -15.42 -1.13
C ALA A 190 -3.21 -15.22 0.23
N THR A 191 -3.67 -13.99 0.53
CA THR A 191 -4.31 -13.66 1.82
C THR A 191 -5.52 -14.54 2.16
N PRO A 192 -6.50 -14.80 1.27
CA PRO A 192 -7.59 -15.73 1.53
C PRO A 192 -7.14 -17.13 1.93
N LEU A 193 -6.13 -17.67 1.25
CA LEU A 193 -5.59 -18.99 1.52
C LEU A 193 -4.83 -19.03 2.86
N LEU A 194 -4.10 -17.96 3.19
CA LEU A 194 -3.48 -17.77 4.51
C LEU A 194 -4.52 -17.78 5.63
N LEU A 195 -5.65 -17.10 5.42
CA LEU A 195 -6.75 -17.03 6.38
C LEU A 195 -7.61 -18.30 6.40
N GLY A 196 -7.45 -19.22 5.43
CA GLY A 196 -8.23 -20.45 5.34
C GLY A 196 -9.63 -20.25 4.76
N SER A 197 -9.84 -19.22 3.93
CA SER A 197 -11.13 -18.89 3.33
C SER A 197 -11.10 -18.99 1.82
N LEU A 198 -11.84 -19.94 1.25
CA LEU A 198 -12.03 -20.03 -0.20
C LEU A 198 -13.04 -18.99 -0.72
N TRP A 199 -14.02 -18.62 0.09
CA TRP A 199 -15.00 -17.58 -0.28
C TRP A 199 -14.38 -16.20 -0.42
N ALA A 200 -13.35 -15.88 0.36
CA ALA A 200 -12.62 -14.64 0.24
C ALA A 200 -11.79 -14.52 -1.06
N LEU A 201 -11.63 -15.61 -1.82
CA LEU A 201 -11.04 -15.57 -3.17
C LEU A 201 -11.91 -14.79 -4.16
N ILE A 202 -13.23 -14.71 -3.95
CA ILE A 202 -14.13 -13.94 -4.81
C ILE A 202 -13.77 -12.42 -4.74
N PRO A 203 -13.82 -11.77 -3.58
CA PRO A 203 -13.36 -10.37 -3.49
C PRO A 203 -11.86 -10.21 -3.81
N ALA A 204 -11.01 -11.20 -3.56
CA ALA A 204 -9.61 -11.16 -3.97
C ALA A 204 -9.46 -11.09 -5.50
N ALA A 205 -10.24 -11.88 -6.26
CA ALA A 205 -10.27 -11.80 -7.71
C ALA A 205 -10.74 -10.42 -8.21
N LEU A 206 -11.74 -9.83 -7.57
CA LEU A 206 -12.19 -8.45 -7.87
C LEU A 206 -11.08 -7.42 -7.59
N ALA A 207 -10.33 -7.58 -6.48
CA ALA A 207 -9.17 -6.74 -6.20
C ALA A 207 -8.09 -6.86 -7.28
N VAL A 208 -7.81 -8.07 -7.76
CA VAL A 208 -6.86 -8.32 -8.85
C VAL A 208 -7.33 -7.66 -10.15
N CYS A 209 -8.61 -7.82 -10.52
CA CYS A 209 -9.17 -7.13 -11.70
C CYS A 209 -9.04 -5.61 -11.59
N GLN A 210 -9.34 -5.03 -10.42
CA GLN A 210 -9.20 -3.60 -10.15
C GLN A 210 -7.72 -3.16 -10.28
N LEU A 211 -6.77 -3.93 -9.74
CA LEU A 211 -5.33 -3.64 -9.83
C LEU A 211 -4.83 -3.72 -11.28
N ILE A 212 -5.28 -4.69 -12.08
CA ILE A 212 -4.94 -4.79 -13.51
C ILE A 212 -5.45 -3.57 -14.28
N ILE A 213 -6.71 -3.18 -14.08
CA ILE A 213 -7.28 -1.99 -14.71
C ILE A 213 -6.49 -0.73 -14.30
N ARG A 214 -6.22 -0.58 -13.00
CA ARG A 214 -5.45 0.56 -12.46
C ARG A 214 -4.05 0.63 -13.05
N THR A 215 -3.36 -0.52 -13.13
CA THR A 215 -2.04 -0.63 -13.76
C THR A 215 -2.06 -0.21 -15.22
N ALA A 216 -3.05 -0.67 -16.00
CA ALA A 216 -3.18 -0.32 -17.41
C ALA A 216 -3.38 1.19 -17.62
N LEU A 217 -4.25 1.81 -16.81
CA LEU A 217 -4.53 3.24 -16.87
C LEU A 217 -3.36 4.10 -16.40
N GLU A 218 -2.66 3.68 -15.34
CA GLU A 218 -1.46 4.37 -14.86
C GLU A 218 -0.32 4.27 -15.85
N ASP A 219 -0.04 3.07 -16.37
CA ASP A 219 0.99 2.86 -17.38
C ASP A 219 0.76 3.73 -18.64
N ARG A 220 -0.49 3.81 -19.09
CA ARG A 220 -0.89 4.70 -20.19
C ARG A 220 -0.66 6.17 -19.84
N THR A 221 -1.08 6.61 -18.67
CA THR A 221 -0.90 7.99 -18.19
C THR A 221 0.60 8.36 -18.14
N LEU A 222 1.44 7.44 -17.64
CA LEU A 222 2.89 7.67 -17.57
C LEU A 222 3.52 7.74 -18.96
N GLN A 223 3.09 6.92 -19.92
CA GLN A 223 3.57 6.97 -21.30
C GLN A 223 3.16 8.27 -22.01
N GLU A 224 1.98 8.80 -21.74
CA GLU A 224 1.45 10.01 -22.37
C GLU A 224 2.00 11.31 -21.74
N GLU A 225 2.30 11.31 -20.41
CA GLU A 225 2.51 12.55 -19.66
C GLU A 225 3.87 12.66 -18.94
N LEU A 226 4.63 11.56 -18.81
CA LEU A 226 5.93 11.58 -18.15
C LEU A 226 7.05 11.45 -19.18
N GLU A 227 7.87 12.49 -19.27
CA GLU A 227 9.03 12.53 -20.19
C GLU A 227 9.97 11.36 -19.93
N GLY A 228 10.40 10.68 -21.00
CA GLY A 228 11.31 9.53 -20.97
C GLY A 228 10.65 8.20 -20.58
N TYR A 229 9.38 8.18 -20.15
CA TYR A 229 8.72 6.92 -19.75
C TYR A 229 8.45 6.02 -20.96
N HIS A 230 8.19 6.56 -22.14
CA HIS A 230 7.99 5.79 -23.35
C HIS A 230 9.25 4.97 -23.69
N ASP A 231 10.42 5.58 -23.63
CA ASP A 231 11.70 4.92 -23.90
C ASP A 231 12.00 3.83 -22.85
N TYR A 232 11.74 4.13 -21.59
CA TYR A 232 11.81 3.14 -20.49
C TYR A 232 10.87 1.94 -20.76
N ALA A 233 9.65 2.17 -21.22
CA ALA A 233 8.66 1.13 -21.48
C ALA A 233 9.04 0.25 -22.68
N THR A 234 9.84 0.75 -23.64
CA THR A 234 10.40 -0.08 -24.72
C THR A 234 11.46 -1.05 -24.22
N GLY A 235 12.28 -0.63 -23.24
CA GLY A 235 13.32 -1.46 -22.62
C GLY A 235 12.73 -2.47 -21.61
N VAL A 236 11.77 -2.03 -20.78
CA VAL A 236 11.11 -2.88 -19.78
C VAL A 236 9.70 -3.21 -20.25
N ARG A 237 9.54 -4.33 -20.95
CA ARG A 237 8.31 -4.70 -21.66
C ARG A 237 7.14 -5.04 -20.74
N TYR A 238 7.41 -5.67 -19.59
CA TYR A 238 6.39 -6.24 -18.74
C TYR A 238 5.88 -5.25 -17.70
N ARG A 239 4.55 -5.19 -17.53
CA ARG A 239 3.91 -4.35 -16.52
C ARG A 239 3.94 -4.97 -15.14
N LEU A 240 3.45 -6.21 -15.00
CA LEU A 240 3.29 -6.91 -13.73
C LEU A 240 4.05 -8.24 -13.67
N LEU A 241 3.96 -9.05 -14.71
CA LEU A 241 4.49 -10.42 -14.69
C LEU A 241 5.37 -10.65 -15.93
N PRO A 242 6.68 -10.95 -15.75
CA PRO A 242 7.57 -11.26 -16.85
C PRO A 242 7.02 -12.41 -17.70
N GLY A 243 7.03 -12.23 -19.03
CA GLY A 243 6.53 -13.23 -19.98
C GLY A 243 5.02 -13.25 -20.22
N VAL A 244 4.23 -12.49 -19.40
CA VAL A 244 2.75 -12.48 -19.52
C VAL A 244 2.23 -11.10 -19.91
N TRP A 245 2.51 -10.08 -19.12
CA TRP A 245 1.94 -8.74 -19.35
C TRP A 245 2.76 -7.62 -18.68
#